data_a963b06f14152c57979e6fbfc30267c2
#
_entry.id   a963b06f14152c57979e6fbfc30267c2
#
_cell.length_a   1.000
_cell.length_b   1.000
_cell.length_c   1.000
_cell.angle_alpha   90.00
_cell.angle_beta   90.00
_cell.angle_gamma   90.00
#
_symmetry.space_group_name_H-M   'P 1'
#
loop_
_entity.id
_entity.type
_entity.pdbx_description
1 polymer ?
#
loop_
_entity_poly.entity_id
_entity_poly.type
_entity_poly.pdbx_seq_one_letter_code
_entity_poly.pdbx_strand_id
1 'polypeptide(L)'
;MKARWPAAALPRIKTFKVYEVDEMRRILVSDELVAVQVNDEIVPFLGKQELLAQFPAVKVDAGAVKFVCNGAKVLRPGIAEFGTFKKGDIVGVQDPARGRVFAVGIALEDSEAAKAMQKGYVIDNLHHVSDKAWEAYKGI
;
A
#
# COMPACT_ATOMS: atom_id res chain seq x y z
N MET A 1 -4.63 13.43 1.67
CA MET A 1 -5.21 12.30 0.93
C MET A 1 -5.26 12.54 -0.58
N LYS A 2 -5.84 13.65 -1.01
CA LYS A 2 -6.05 13.92 -2.45
C LYS A 2 -4.77 13.96 -3.31
N ALA A 3 -3.65 14.41 -2.75
CA ALA A 3 -2.41 14.60 -3.50
C ALA A 3 -1.79 13.30 -4.02
N ARG A 4 -2.08 12.16 -3.37
CA ARG A 4 -1.50 10.86 -3.73
C ARG A 4 -2.50 9.89 -4.32
N TRP A 5 -3.77 10.21 -4.24
CA TRP A 5 -4.83 9.31 -4.70
C TRP A 5 -5.28 9.71 -6.09
N PRO A 6 -5.45 8.74 -7.02
CA PRO A 6 -6.04 9.03 -8.31
C PRO A 6 -7.46 9.57 -8.12
N ALA A 7 -7.87 10.52 -8.94
CA ALA A 7 -9.20 11.11 -8.86
C ALA A 7 -10.31 10.06 -8.93
N ALA A 8 -10.13 9.04 -9.78
CA ALA A 8 -11.09 7.95 -9.95
C ALA A 8 -11.24 7.07 -8.70
N ALA A 9 -10.24 7.07 -7.80
CA ALA A 9 -10.27 6.30 -6.58
C ALA A 9 -10.88 7.07 -5.40
N LEU A 10 -11.23 8.35 -5.59
CA LEU A 10 -11.78 9.20 -4.55
C LEU A 10 -13.27 9.44 -4.77
N PRO A 11 -14.15 8.61 -4.19
CA PRO A 11 -15.58 8.86 -4.23
C PRO A 11 -15.92 10.12 -3.41
N ARG A 12 -17.11 10.63 -3.59
CA ARG A 12 -17.61 11.78 -2.83
C ARG A 12 -17.91 11.33 -1.39
N ILE A 13 -16.94 11.52 -0.51
CA ILE A 13 -17.07 11.14 0.88
C ILE A 13 -17.18 12.40 1.72
N LYS A 14 -18.25 12.50 2.51
CA LYS A 14 -18.49 13.65 3.39
C LYS A 14 -17.90 13.41 4.78
N THR A 15 -17.98 12.20 5.28
CA THR A 15 -17.53 11.86 6.62
C THR A 15 -16.91 10.48 6.66
N PHE A 16 -15.96 10.29 7.56
CA PHE A 16 -15.38 9.00 7.90
C PHE A 16 -15.66 8.68 9.36
N LYS A 17 -15.84 7.39 9.65
CA LYS A 17 -15.65 6.88 11.00
C LYS A 17 -14.18 6.59 11.18
N VAL A 18 -13.60 7.04 12.30
CA VAL A 18 -12.19 6.87 12.60
C VAL A 18 -12.04 5.88 13.75
N TYR A 19 -11.28 4.82 13.54
CA TYR A 19 -10.97 3.83 14.56
C TYR A 19 -9.48 3.87 14.85
N GLU A 20 -9.11 4.19 16.09
CA GLU A 20 -7.71 4.19 16.48
C GLU A 20 -7.24 2.76 16.71
N VAL A 21 -6.12 2.40 16.09
CA VAL A 21 -5.49 1.09 16.21
C VAL A 21 -4.37 1.15 17.26
N ASP A 22 -3.48 2.13 17.12
CA ASP A 22 -2.40 2.41 18.07
C ASP A 22 -1.96 3.86 17.91
N GLU A 23 -0.82 4.23 18.49
CA GLU A 23 -0.32 5.61 18.44
C GLU A 23 0.00 6.10 17.03
N MET A 24 0.28 5.18 16.10
CA MET A 24 0.69 5.52 14.74
C MET A 24 -0.39 5.28 13.70
N ARG A 25 -1.38 4.43 13.98
CA ARG A 25 -2.31 3.90 12.98
C ARG A 25 -3.76 4.18 13.32
N ARG A 26 -4.53 4.53 12.29
CA ARG A 26 -5.99 4.70 12.34
C ARG A 26 -6.61 4.04 11.12
N ILE A 27 -7.84 3.56 11.28
CA ILE A 27 -8.63 3.07 10.15
C ILE A 27 -9.74 4.09 9.89
N LEU A 28 -9.86 4.52 8.64
CA LEU A 28 -10.85 5.48 8.20
C LEU A 28 -11.89 4.73 7.37
N VAL A 29 -13.14 4.71 7.85
CA VAL A 29 -14.21 3.93 7.23
C VAL A 29 -15.34 4.85 6.76
N SER A 30 -15.74 4.69 5.51
CA SER A 30 -16.97 5.26 4.96
C SER A 30 -17.73 4.17 4.21
N ASP A 31 -18.91 4.49 3.70
CA ASP A 31 -19.72 3.52 2.95
C ASP A 31 -19.04 3.06 1.66
N GLU A 32 -18.17 3.89 1.10
CA GLU A 32 -17.56 3.65 -0.21
C GLU A 32 -16.05 3.40 -0.15
N LEU A 33 -15.42 3.68 0.98
CA LEU A 33 -13.96 3.66 1.09
C LEU A 33 -13.50 3.23 2.47
N VAL A 34 -12.49 2.38 2.50
CA VAL A 34 -11.75 2.08 3.72
C VAL A 34 -10.28 2.41 3.47
N ALA A 35 -9.71 3.20 4.35
CA ALA A 35 -8.32 3.62 4.26
C ALA A 35 -7.61 3.41 5.60
N VAL A 36 -6.29 3.36 5.56
CA VAL A 36 -5.46 3.25 6.75
C VAL A 36 -4.56 4.48 6.79
N GLN A 37 -4.58 5.16 7.93
CA GLN A 37 -3.66 6.26 8.20
C GLN A 37 -2.50 5.72 9.04
N VAL A 38 -1.29 5.90 8.55
CA VAL A 38 -0.06 5.56 9.27
C VAL A 38 0.75 6.84 9.39
N ASN A 39 0.83 7.39 10.61
CA ASN A 39 1.36 8.74 10.85
C ASN A 39 0.61 9.76 9.99
N ASP A 40 1.27 10.46 9.10
CA ASP A 40 0.66 11.47 8.23
C ASP A 40 0.24 10.93 6.85
N GLU A 41 0.50 9.65 6.58
CA GLU A 41 0.21 9.05 5.28
C GLU A 41 -1.09 8.26 5.32
N ILE A 42 -1.89 8.39 4.26
CA ILE A 42 -3.16 7.67 4.13
C ILE A 42 -3.09 6.79 2.89
N VAL A 43 -3.29 5.48 3.08
CA VAL A 43 -3.23 4.48 2.01
C VAL A 43 -4.53 3.67 1.99
N PRO A 44 -4.87 3.05 0.84
CA PRO A 44 -6.07 2.22 0.76
C PRO A 44 -5.95 0.97 1.61
N PHE A 45 -7.07 0.51 2.16
CA PHE A 45 -7.12 -0.72 2.93
C PHE A 45 -7.03 -1.94 2.01
N LEU A 46 -6.22 -2.91 2.39
CA LEU A 46 -5.93 -4.10 1.56
C LEU A 46 -7.12 -5.03 1.33
N GLY A 47 -8.15 -4.95 2.13
CA GLY A 47 -9.36 -5.74 1.94
C GLY A 47 -10.21 -5.31 0.73
N LYS A 48 -9.89 -4.17 0.12
CA LYS A 48 -10.66 -3.61 -0.99
C LYS A 48 -9.85 -3.68 -2.29
N GLN A 49 -9.76 -4.88 -2.88
CA GLN A 49 -8.93 -5.12 -4.07
C GLN A 49 -9.34 -4.27 -5.29
N GLU A 50 -10.61 -3.97 -5.44
CA GLU A 50 -11.09 -3.11 -6.53
C GLU A 50 -10.53 -1.70 -6.43
N LEU A 51 -10.45 -1.17 -5.21
CA LEU A 51 -9.84 0.14 -4.97
C LEU A 51 -8.34 0.09 -5.26
N LEU A 52 -7.66 -0.97 -4.81
CA LEU A 52 -6.22 -1.13 -5.01
C LEU A 52 -5.84 -1.23 -6.49
N ALA A 53 -6.71 -1.78 -7.33
CA ALA A 53 -6.48 -1.90 -8.77
C ALA A 53 -6.34 -0.54 -9.46
N GLN A 54 -6.75 0.54 -8.83
CA GLN A 54 -6.63 1.89 -9.38
C GLN A 54 -5.27 2.55 -9.10
N PHE A 55 -4.42 1.88 -8.34
CA PHE A 55 -3.08 2.38 -8.00
C PHE A 55 -2.02 1.61 -8.78
N PRO A 56 -0.87 2.23 -9.06
CA PRO A 56 0.25 1.49 -9.63
C PRO A 56 0.73 0.42 -8.65
N ALA A 57 1.38 -0.59 -9.17
CA ALA A 57 1.84 -1.70 -8.35
C ALA A 57 3.18 -2.24 -8.84
N VAL A 58 3.88 -2.92 -7.95
CA VAL A 58 5.03 -3.75 -8.29
C VAL A 58 4.67 -5.20 -7.96
N LYS A 59 5.26 -6.14 -8.68
CA LYS A 59 5.17 -7.56 -8.37
C LYS A 59 6.51 -8.00 -7.80
N VAL A 60 6.49 -8.63 -6.63
CA VAL A 60 7.71 -9.12 -5.97
C VAL A 60 7.88 -10.61 -6.23
N ASP A 61 9.10 -11.12 -6.02
CA ASP A 61 9.35 -12.55 -6.11
C ASP A 61 8.88 -13.26 -4.84
N ALA A 62 8.83 -14.60 -4.90
CA ALA A 62 8.34 -15.40 -3.78
C ALA A 62 9.19 -15.25 -2.52
N GLY A 63 10.50 -15.02 -2.66
CA GLY A 63 11.38 -14.84 -1.52
C GLY A 63 11.15 -13.55 -0.76
N ALA A 64 10.64 -12.51 -1.41
CA ALA A 64 10.38 -11.22 -0.80
C ALA A 64 9.07 -11.18 -0.01
N VAL A 65 8.10 -12.04 -0.34
CA VAL A 65 6.75 -11.98 0.24
C VAL A 65 6.77 -12.03 1.76
N LYS A 66 7.51 -12.95 2.35
CA LYS A 66 7.51 -13.12 3.81
C LYS A 66 8.12 -11.92 4.53
N PHE A 67 9.11 -11.27 3.95
CA PHE A 67 9.72 -10.09 4.55
C PHE A 67 8.75 -8.90 4.51
N VAL A 68 8.07 -8.72 3.40
CA VAL A 68 7.06 -7.67 3.25
C VAL A 68 5.88 -7.92 4.20
N CYS A 69 5.45 -9.17 4.36
CA CYS A 69 4.40 -9.53 5.32
C CYS A 69 4.81 -9.33 6.77
N ASN A 70 6.09 -9.13 7.04
CA ASN A 70 6.60 -8.79 8.36
C ASN A 70 6.88 -7.29 8.53
N GLY A 71 6.47 -6.49 7.56
CA GLY A 71 6.58 -5.03 7.64
C GLY A 71 7.84 -4.45 7.01
N ALA A 72 8.69 -5.26 6.40
CA ALA A 72 9.92 -4.77 5.77
C ALA A 72 9.60 -3.90 4.56
N LYS A 73 10.44 -2.89 4.33
CA LYS A 73 10.39 -2.10 3.09
C LYS A 73 10.72 -2.98 1.89
N VAL A 74 10.18 -2.62 0.74
CA VAL A 74 10.42 -3.39 -0.48
C VAL A 74 11.78 -3.00 -1.07
N LEU A 75 12.65 -3.99 -1.19
CA LEU A 75 13.99 -3.83 -1.76
C LEU A 75 13.99 -4.05 -3.26
N ARG A 76 14.86 -3.33 -3.96
CA ARG A 76 14.98 -3.47 -5.42
C ARG A 76 15.18 -4.92 -5.90
N PRO A 77 16.09 -5.71 -5.29
CA PRO A 77 16.29 -7.09 -5.76
C PRO A 77 15.07 -7.98 -5.68
N GLY A 78 14.12 -7.68 -4.79
CA GLY A 78 12.90 -8.47 -4.64
C GLY A 78 11.79 -8.14 -5.64
N ILE A 79 11.97 -7.12 -6.49
CA ILE A 79 10.93 -6.71 -7.43
C ILE A 79 11.15 -7.38 -8.79
N ALA A 80 10.15 -8.17 -9.22
CA ALA A 80 10.18 -8.86 -10.50
C ALA A 80 9.59 -8.03 -11.64
N GLU A 81 8.53 -7.26 -11.36
CA GLU A 81 7.85 -6.43 -12.37
C GLU A 81 7.48 -5.08 -11.77
N PHE A 82 7.55 -4.04 -12.59
CA PHE A 82 7.23 -2.67 -12.19
C PHE A 82 6.00 -2.15 -12.92
N GLY A 83 5.11 -1.46 -12.18
CA GLY A 83 4.19 -0.51 -12.78
C GLY A 83 4.87 0.83 -13.02
N THR A 84 4.10 1.83 -13.38
CA THR A 84 4.61 3.19 -13.61
C THR A 84 4.18 4.08 -12.45
N PHE A 85 5.14 4.66 -11.76
CA PHE A 85 4.88 5.54 -10.61
C PHE A 85 6.01 6.55 -10.42
N LYS A 86 5.71 7.57 -9.64
CA LYS A 86 6.66 8.61 -9.25
C LYS A 86 6.93 8.52 -7.75
N LYS A 87 8.08 9.00 -7.35
CA LYS A 87 8.42 9.15 -5.93
C LYS A 87 7.29 9.87 -5.19
N GLY A 88 6.84 9.31 -4.08
CA GLY A 88 5.73 9.85 -3.30
C GLY A 88 4.37 9.26 -3.64
N ASP A 89 4.25 8.53 -4.72
CA ASP A 89 2.99 7.88 -5.11
C ASP A 89 2.69 6.69 -4.17
N ILE A 90 1.41 6.40 -4.04
CA ILE A 90 0.94 5.17 -3.38
C ILE A 90 1.14 4.02 -4.37
N VAL A 91 1.79 2.96 -3.92
CA VAL A 91 2.10 1.79 -4.76
C VAL A 91 1.68 0.52 -4.03
N GLY A 92 0.93 -0.34 -4.72
CA GLY A 92 0.60 -1.67 -4.21
C GLY A 92 1.73 -2.65 -4.46
N VAL A 93 1.79 -3.70 -3.64
CA VAL A 93 2.76 -4.78 -3.77
C VAL A 93 1.99 -6.07 -4.01
N GLN A 94 2.22 -6.69 -5.17
CA GLN A 94 1.51 -7.91 -5.59
C GLN A 94 2.36 -9.15 -5.35
N ASP A 95 1.68 -10.25 -4.97
CA ASP A 95 2.34 -11.55 -4.86
C ASP A 95 2.60 -12.15 -6.26
N PRO A 96 3.61 -13.03 -6.39
CA PRO A 96 3.95 -13.58 -7.70
C PRO A 96 2.98 -14.67 -8.18
N ALA A 97 2.24 -15.30 -7.27
CA ALA A 97 1.39 -16.45 -7.61
C ALA A 97 0.03 -16.03 -8.17
N ARG A 98 -0.63 -15.06 -7.52
CA ARG A 98 -1.99 -14.66 -7.85
C ARG A 98 -2.12 -13.21 -8.30
N GLY A 99 -1.06 -12.42 -8.18
CA GLY A 99 -1.12 -11.01 -8.49
C GLY A 99 -2.00 -10.19 -7.55
N ARG A 100 -2.30 -10.69 -6.36
CA ARG A 100 -3.08 -9.95 -5.36
C ARG A 100 -2.19 -8.94 -4.65
N VAL A 101 -2.73 -7.77 -4.40
CA VAL A 101 -2.05 -6.76 -3.59
C VAL A 101 -2.12 -7.17 -2.12
N PHE A 102 -0.98 -7.44 -1.51
CA PHE A 102 -0.89 -7.86 -0.10
C PHE A 102 -0.18 -6.86 0.79
N ALA A 103 0.33 -5.78 0.20
CA ALA A 103 0.92 -4.67 0.92
C ALA A 103 0.75 -3.40 0.10
N VAL A 104 0.84 -2.26 0.75
CA VAL A 104 0.74 -0.96 0.10
C VAL A 104 1.64 0.03 0.84
N GLY A 105 2.25 0.91 0.09
CA GLY A 105 3.15 1.90 0.67
C GLY A 105 3.37 3.08 -0.25
N ILE A 106 4.42 3.83 0.05
CA ILE A 106 4.79 5.05 -0.67
C ILE A 106 6.09 4.79 -1.43
N ALA A 107 6.11 5.16 -2.70
CA ALA A 107 7.31 5.03 -3.53
C ALA A 107 8.42 5.97 -3.01
N LEU A 108 9.59 5.39 -2.80
CA LEU A 108 10.78 6.13 -2.39
C LEU A 108 11.59 6.63 -3.59
N GLU A 109 11.29 6.07 -4.78
CA GLU A 109 11.93 6.41 -6.04
C GLU A 109 10.90 6.39 -7.17
N ASP A 110 11.19 7.10 -8.26
CA ASP A 110 10.41 6.94 -9.49
C ASP A 110 10.62 5.52 -10.03
N SER A 111 9.61 4.94 -10.69
CA SER A 111 9.73 3.58 -11.23
C SER A 111 10.91 3.43 -12.21
N GLU A 112 11.15 4.43 -13.04
CA GLU A 112 12.28 4.40 -13.98
C GLU A 112 13.64 4.41 -13.26
N ALA A 113 13.77 5.20 -12.20
CA ALA A 113 14.97 5.22 -11.38
C ALA A 113 15.16 3.89 -10.65
N ALA A 114 14.07 3.34 -10.11
CA ALA A 114 14.11 2.08 -9.38
C ALA A 114 14.53 0.91 -10.28
N LYS A 115 14.09 0.88 -11.53
CA LYS A 115 14.49 -0.16 -12.49
C LYS A 115 16.00 -0.19 -12.71
N ALA A 116 16.64 0.97 -12.65
CA ALA A 116 18.08 1.09 -12.84
C ALA A 116 18.90 0.78 -11.59
N MET A 117 18.26 0.69 -10.43
CA MET A 117 18.93 0.37 -9.17
C MET A 117 19.29 -1.11 -9.11
N GLN A 118 20.39 -1.42 -8.44
CA GLN A 118 20.79 -2.80 -8.17
C GLN A 118 20.45 -3.21 -6.74
N LYS A 119 20.32 -2.25 -5.84
CA LYS A 119 20.01 -2.48 -4.43
C LYS A 119 19.33 -1.23 -3.86
N GLY A 120 18.84 -1.33 -2.65
CA GLY A 120 18.21 -0.24 -1.93
C GLY A 120 16.71 -0.38 -1.84
N TYR A 121 16.10 0.53 -1.09
CA TYR A 121 14.67 0.52 -0.82
C TYR A 121 13.91 1.24 -1.94
N VAL A 122 12.83 0.66 -2.40
CA VAL A 122 11.98 1.24 -3.45
C VAL A 122 10.63 1.68 -2.91
N ILE A 123 10.04 0.94 -1.97
CA ILE A 123 8.74 1.25 -1.40
C ILE A 123 8.82 1.19 0.12
N ASP A 124 8.30 2.24 0.77
CA ASP A 124 8.12 2.27 2.22
C ASP A 124 6.79 1.58 2.54
N ASN A 125 6.87 0.38 3.11
CA ASN A 125 5.72 -0.47 3.41
C ASN A 125 4.95 0.11 4.60
N LEU A 126 3.74 0.58 4.38
CA LEU A 126 2.91 1.19 5.41
C LEU A 126 1.80 0.26 5.94
N HIS A 127 1.31 -0.64 5.11
CA HIS A 127 0.20 -1.52 5.46
C HIS A 127 0.35 -2.83 4.71
N HIS A 128 0.25 -3.95 5.43
CA HIS A 128 0.35 -5.28 4.84
C HIS A 128 -0.68 -6.22 5.47
N VAL A 129 -0.97 -7.30 4.76
CA VAL A 129 -1.86 -8.34 5.29
C VAL A 129 -1.31 -8.84 6.61
N SER A 130 -2.19 -9.01 7.59
CA SER A 130 -1.88 -9.45 8.96
C SER A 130 -1.16 -8.42 9.83
N ASP A 131 -1.07 -7.17 9.41
CA ASP A 131 -0.58 -6.12 10.30
C ASP A 131 -1.66 -5.72 11.31
N LYS A 132 -1.32 -4.76 12.19
CA LYS A 132 -2.24 -4.33 13.24
C LYS A 132 -3.53 -3.74 12.71
N ALA A 133 -3.46 -2.97 11.61
CA ALA A 133 -4.64 -2.39 10.99
C ALA A 133 -5.53 -3.47 10.36
N TRP A 134 -4.93 -4.45 9.69
CA TRP A 134 -5.66 -5.58 9.12
C TRP A 134 -6.43 -6.35 10.20
N GLU A 135 -5.75 -6.67 11.30
CA GLU A 135 -6.37 -7.42 12.41
C GLU A 135 -7.45 -6.60 13.12
N ALA A 136 -7.20 -5.30 13.33
CA ALA A 136 -8.17 -4.42 13.98
C ALA A 136 -9.47 -4.30 13.17
N TYR A 137 -9.37 -4.25 11.84
CA TYR A 137 -10.53 -4.12 10.96
C TYR A 137 -11.48 -5.32 11.11
N LYS A 138 -10.97 -6.49 11.40
CA LYS A 138 -11.81 -7.69 11.59
C LYS A 138 -12.81 -7.55 12.74
N GLY A 139 -12.51 -6.68 13.70
CA GLY A 139 -13.38 -6.43 14.86
C GLY A 139 -14.34 -5.25 14.68
N ILE A 140 -14.33 -4.61 13.54
CA ILE A 140 -15.16 -3.43 13.26
C ILE A 140 -16.53 -3.81 12.67
#